data_d1cff35b512052cbe7d04682183f1140
#
_entry.id   d1cff35b512052cbe7d04682183f1140
#
_cell.length_a   1.000
_cell.length_b   1.000
_cell.length_c   1.000
_cell.angle_alpha   90.00
_cell.angle_beta   90.00
_cell.angle_gamma   90.00
#
_symmetry.space_group_name_H-M   'P 1'
#
loop_
_entity.id
_entity.type
_entity.pdbx_description
1 polymer ?
#
loop_
_entity_poly.entity_id
_entity_poly.type
_entity_poly.pdbx_seq_one_letter_code
_entity_poly.pdbx_strand_id
1 'polypeptide(L)'
;MADVMSTAVSGLLAFRRGLDTTSQNIANATTAGYSRQRVELATRPAQAFGSGWVGSGVQVTTVARVYDAFLASQVRSSASSLGRYDTLATEAERLDNVLGDSSSGLSAAFQNLVNAFQEVANDPSSLTSRQVLLSKAGIFTDQLAGYDSRLRGFAAEINTRLQAGAAEVSALADSLAKLNTQIV
;
A
#
# COMPACT_ATOMS: atom_id res chain seq x y z
N MET A 1 32.84 -29.71 -39.68
CA MET A 1 33.73 -29.98 -38.54
C MET A 1 33.36 -29.07 -37.43
N ALA A 2 33.11 -29.62 -36.23
CA ALA A 2 32.99 -28.77 -35.06
C ALA A 2 34.33 -28.04 -34.89
N ASP A 3 34.33 -26.75 -35.18
CA ASP A 3 35.56 -25.94 -35.06
C ASP A 3 35.77 -25.67 -33.55
N VAL A 4 36.95 -26.06 -33.05
CA VAL A 4 37.35 -25.80 -31.66
C VAL A 4 37.21 -24.32 -31.35
N MET A 5 37.45 -23.45 -32.31
CA MET A 5 37.26 -22.02 -32.17
C MET A 5 35.81 -21.64 -31.97
N SER A 6 34.87 -22.25 -32.72
CA SER A 6 33.44 -21.98 -32.57
C SER A 6 32.89 -22.44 -31.20
N THR A 7 33.41 -23.56 -30.70
CA THR A 7 33.11 -24.09 -29.37
C THR A 7 33.59 -23.12 -28.27
N ALA A 8 34.84 -22.66 -28.37
CA ALA A 8 35.45 -21.70 -27.47
C ALA A 8 34.69 -20.35 -27.47
N VAL A 9 34.37 -19.82 -28.66
CA VAL A 9 33.60 -18.58 -28.82
C VAL A 9 32.20 -18.70 -28.21
N SER A 10 31.53 -19.86 -28.39
CA SER A 10 30.22 -20.08 -27.78
C SER A 10 30.27 -20.03 -26.25
N GLY A 11 31.32 -20.61 -25.64
CA GLY A 11 31.58 -20.52 -24.21
C GLY A 11 31.82 -19.08 -23.73
N LEU A 12 32.68 -18.34 -24.45
CA LEU A 12 32.94 -16.93 -24.11
C LEU A 12 31.68 -16.05 -24.17
N LEU A 13 30.85 -16.21 -25.18
CA LEU A 13 29.61 -15.49 -25.33
C LEU A 13 28.62 -15.83 -24.19
N ALA A 14 28.54 -17.10 -23.80
CA ALA A 14 27.70 -17.55 -22.70
C ALA A 14 28.18 -16.96 -21.36
N PHE A 15 29.50 -16.97 -21.09
CA PHE A 15 30.05 -16.35 -19.88
C PHE A 15 29.89 -14.83 -19.86
N ARG A 16 30.10 -14.18 -21.01
CA ARG A 16 29.81 -12.72 -21.12
C ARG A 16 28.36 -12.42 -20.75
N ARG A 17 27.41 -13.19 -21.27
CA ARG A 17 25.99 -13.01 -20.91
C ARG A 17 25.75 -13.24 -19.42
N GLY A 18 26.45 -14.21 -18.82
CA GLY A 18 26.42 -14.45 -17.37
C GLY A 18 26.93 -13.25 -16.58
N LEU A 19 28.05 -12.65 -16.99
CA LEU A 19 28.60 -11.45 -16.36
C LEU A 19 27.69 -10.24 -16.52
N ASP A 20 27.15 -10.01 -17.72
CA ASP A 20 26.17 -8.91 -17.95
C ASP A 20 24.97 -9.06 -17.05
N THR A 21 24.42 -10.27 -16.91
CA THR A 21 23.26 -10.54 -16.04
C THR A 21 23.61 -10.35 -14.56
N THR A 22 24.81 -10.76 -14.14
CA THR A 22 25.28 -10.56 -12.76
C THR A 22 25.47 -9.09 -12.46
N SER A 23 26.05 -8.32 -13.37
CA SER A 23 26.20 -6.87 -13.25
C SER A 23 24.85 -6.17 -13.12
N GLN A 24 23.86 -6.57 -13.93
CA GLN A 24 22.47 -6.07 -13.82
C GLN A 24 21.86 -6.41 -12.46
N ASN A 25 22.06 -7.62 -11.97
CA ASN A 25 21.55 -8.03 -10.66
C ASN A 25 22.17 -7.20 -9.52
N ILE A 26 23.47 -6.93 -9.58
CA ILE A 26 24.19 -6.13 -8.58
C ILE A 26 23.73 -4.66 -8.66
N ALA A 27 23.69 -4.09 -9.86
CA ALA A 27 23.29 -2.70 -10.07
C ALA A 27 21.87 -2.42 -9.58
N ASN A 28 20.97 -3.40 -9.65
CA ASN A 28 19.58 -3.26 -9.27
C ASN A 28 19.22 -3.96 -7.94
N ALA A 29 20.21 -4.39 -7.16
CA ALA A 29 19.96 -5.14 -5.92
C ALA A 29 19.08 -4.38 -4.92
N THR A 30 19.14 -3.06 -4.92
CA THR A 30 18.34 -2.17 -4.06
C THR A 30 17.16 -1.52 -4.77
N THR A 31 16.94 -1.81 -6.07
CA THR A 31 15.84 -1.24 -6.85
C THR A 31 14.53 -1.93 -6.46
N ALA A 32 13.56 -1.16 -6.00
CA ALA A 32 12.24 -1.69 -5.62
C ALA A 32 11.57 -2.37 -6.83
N GLY A 33 11.02 -3.57 -6.62
CA GLY A 33 10.35 -4.34 -7.68
C GLY A 33 11.29 -5.10 -8.62
N TYR A 34 12.61 -4.97 -8.48
CA TYR A 34 13.55 -5.74 -9.28
C TYR A 34 13.52 -7.22 -8.87
N SER A 35 13.49 -8.11 -9.86
CA SER A 35 13.65 -9.55 -9.67
C SER A 35 14.96 -10.03 -10.29
N ARG A 36 15.77 -10.72 -9.49
CA ARG A 36 17.05 -11.29 -9.95
C ARG A 36 16.86 -12.14 -11.19
N GLN A 37 17.77 -12.01 -12.14
CA GLN A 37 17.80 -12.78 -13.36
C GLN A 37 18.88 -13.85 -13.31
N ARG A 38 18.65 -14.96 -14.00
CA ARG A 38 19.58 -16.06 -14.16
C ARG A 38 19.68 -16.45 -15.64
N VAL A 39 20.89 -16.62 -16.13
CA VAL A 39 21.15 -17.17 -17.47
C VAL A 39 20.97 -18.68 -17.42
N GLU A 40 20.20 -19.21 -18.35
CA GLU A 40 20.07 -20.66 -18.55
C GLU A 40 20.80 -21.04 -19.79
N LEU A 41 21.67 -22.08 -19.64
CA LEU A 41 22.53 -22.56 -20.66
C LEU A 41 22.11 -23.98 -21.08
N ALA A 42 22.20 -24.28 -22.36
CA ALA A 42 22.06 -25.64 -22.88
C ALA A 42 23.24 -25.97 -23.82
N THR A 43 23.51 -27.24 -23.94
CA THR A 43 24.44 -27.73 -24.94
C THR A 43 23.85 -27.53 -26.33
N ARG A 44 24.70 -27.13 -27.28
CA ARG A 44 24.31 -27.15 -28.69
C ARG A 44 24.19 -28.60 -29.18
N PRO A 45 23.36 -28.87 -30.21
CA PRO A 45 23.27 -30.19 -30.79
C PRO A 45 24.67 -30.72 -31.19
N ALA A 46 24.99 -31.92 -30.77
CA ALA A 46 26.24 -32.56 -31.14
C ALA A 46 26.25 -32.83 -32.64
N GLN A 47 27.45 -32.78 -33.24
CA GLN A 47 27.65 -33.07 -34.67
C GLN A 47 28.26 -34.46 -34.84
N ALA A 48 27.78 -35.19 -35.85
CA ALA A 48 28.35 -36.49 -36.21
C ALA A 48 29.75 -36.31 -36.80
N PHE A 49 30.74 -37.06 -36.28
CA PHE A 49 32.07 -37.05 -36.75
C PHE A 49 32.64 -38.46 -36.79
N GLY A 50 32.78 -39.00 -37.99
CA GLY A 50 33.18 -40.40 -38.16
C GLY A 50 32.13 -41.36 -37.54
N SER A 51 32.59 -42.25 -36.65
CA SER A 51 31.73 -43.19 -35.93
C SER A 51 31.17 -42.65 -34.60
N GLY A 52 31.37 -41.37 -34.28
CA GLY A 52 30.98 -40.75 -33.01
C GLY A 52 30.28 -39.39 -33.15
N TRP A 53 29.95 -38.81 -31.99
CA TRP A 53 29.34 -37.51 -31.90
C TRP A 53 30.26 -36.57 -31.13
N VAL A 54 30.47 -35.38 -31.65
CA VAL A 54 31.28 -34.33 -31.02
C VAL A 54 30.40 -33.19 -30.59
N GLY A 55 30.58 -32.72 -29.37
CA GLY A 55 29.87 -31.54 -28.85
C GLY A 55 30.23 -30.27 -29.62
N SER A 56 29.27 -29.42 -29.86
CA SER A 56 29.43 -28.15 -30.61
C SER A 56 29.34 -26.89 -29.75
N GLY A 57 29.56 -27.03 -28.43
CA GLY A 57 29.59 -25.92 -27.47
C GLY A 57 28.31 -25.70 -26.72
N VAL A 58 28.11 -24.48 -26.22
CA VAL A 58 27.03 -24.06 -25.37
C VAL A 58 26.22 -22.91 -26.03
N GLN A 59 24.96 -22.83 -25.69
CA GLN A 59 24.09 -21.71 -26.07
C GLN A 59 23.34 -21.19 -24.87
N VAL A 60 23.06 -19.89 -24.87
CA VAL A 60 22.10 -19.28 -23.92
C VAL A 60 20.70 -19.58 -24.42
N THR A 61 19.93 -20.30 -23.66
CA THR A 61 18.51 -20.59 -23.98
C THR A 61 17.61 -19.47 -23.61
N THR A 62 17.78 -18.91 -22.40
CA THR A 62 16.98 -17.80 -21.92
C THR A 62 17.68 -17.07 -20.77
N VAL A 63 17.20 -15.89 -20.47
CA VAL A 63 17.49 -15.18 -19.22
C VAL A 63 16.20 -15.18 -18.40
N ALA A 64 16.11 -16.12 -17.46
CA ALA A 64 14.92 -16.31 -16.65
C ALA A 64 14.93 -15.42 -15.40
N ARG A 65 13.78 -14.87 -15.05
CA ARG A 65 13.59 -14.19 -13.76
C ARG A 65 13.45 -15.23 -12.66
N VAL A 66 14.20 -15.06 -11.57
CA VAL A 66 14.01 -15.86 -10.35
C VAL A 66 12.85 -15.23 -9.58
N TYR A 67 11.67 -15.79 -9.77
CA TYR A 67 10.43 -15.24 -9.20
C TYR A 67 9.69 -16.36 -8.46
N ASP A 68 9.43 -16.11 -7.18
CA ASP A 68 8.57 -16.94 -6.36
C ASP A 68 7.19 -16.30 -6.26
N ALA A 69 6.22 -16.87 -6.97
CA ALA A 69 4.86 -16.36 -7.03
C ALA A 69 4.16 -16.41 -5.68
N PHE A 70 4.44 -17.44 -4.87
CA PHE A 70 3.84 -17.59 -3.54
C PHE A 70 4.36 -16.51 -2.59
N LEU A 71 5.68 -16.35 -2.51
CA LEU A 71 6.32 -15.34 -1.66
C LEU A 71 5.92 -13.91 -2.08
N ALA A 72 5.90 -13.64 -3.37
CA ALA A 72 5.45 -12.35 -3.89
C ALA A 72 3.97 -12.05 -3.57
N SER A 73 3.11 -13.08 -3.62
CA SER A 73 1.71 -12.95 -3.19
C SER A 73 1.59 -12.67 -1.70
N GLN A 74 2.38 -13.37 -0.88
CA GLN A 74 2.40 -13.18 0.57
C GLN A 74 2.88 -11.77 0.95
N VAL A 75 3.94 -11.27 0.30
CA VAL A 75 4.43 -9.90 0.51
C VAL A 75 3.36 -8.87 0.16
N ARG A 76 2.67 -9.04 -0.98
CA ARG A 76 1.56 -8.12 -1.36
C ARG A 76 0.41 -8.16 -0.36
N SER A 77 0.02 -9.36 0.11
CA SER A 77 -1.03 -9.52 1.10
C SER A 77 -0.66 -8.86 2.44
N SER A 78 0.59 -9.05 2.88
CA SER A 78 1.09 -8.43 4.12
C SER A 78 1.18 -6.92 3.99
N ALA A 79 1.66 -6.40 2.86
CA ALA A 79 1.72 -4.97 2.59
C ALA A 79 0.31 -4.33 2.53
N SER A 80 -0.65 -5.02 1.92
CA SER A 80 -2.05 -4.58 1.90
C SER A 80 -2.67 -4.55 3.30
N SER A 81 -2.40 -5.57 4.12
CA SER A 81 -2.86 -5.62 5.50
C SER A 81 -2.24 -4.51 6.35
N LEU A 82 -0.93 -4.28 6.21
CA LEU A 82 -0.23 -3.19 6.88
C LEU A 82 -0.84 -1.83 6.51
N GLY A 83 -1.00 -1.54 5.22
CA GLY A 83 -1.60 -0.28 4.76
C GLY A 83 -3.03 -0.07 5.27
N ARG A 84 -3.82 -1.16 5.34
CA ARG A 84 -5.17 -1.11 5.93
C ARG A 84 -5.14 -0.74 7.41
N TYR A 85 -4.27 -1.37 8.20
CA TYR A 85 -4.19 -1.08 9.63
C TYR A 85 -3.58 0.29 9.93
N ASP A 86 -2.62 0.73 9.15
CA ASP A 86 -2.02 2.06 9.26
C ASP A 86 -3.05 3.16 8.97
N THR A 87 -3.82 3.00 7.88
CA THR A 87 -4.94 3.91 7.57
C THR A 87 -5.99 3.92 8.68
N LEU A 88 -6.37 2.73 9.19
CA LEU A 88 -7.35 2.64 10.26
C LEU A 88 -6.85 3.32 11.54
N ALA A 89 -5.59 3.14 11.91
CA ALA A 89 -4.99 3.80 13.07
C ALA A 89 -4.97 5.32 12.90
N THR A 90 -4.55 5.80 11.74
CA THR A 90 -4.53 7.24 11.43
C THR A 90 -5.93 7.86 11.51
N GLU A 91 -6.95 7.21 10.94
CA GLU A 91 -8.31 7.75 10.99
C GLU A 91 -8.93 7.62 12.39
N ALA A 92 -8.55 6.59 13.17
CA ALA A 92 -8.96 6.47 14.57
C ALA A 92 -8.36 7.57 15.45
N GLU A 93 -7.07 7.89 15.28
CA GLU A 93 -6.42 9.02 15.96
C GLU A 93 -7.05 10.36 15.60
N ARG A 94 -7.42 10.57 14.34
CA ARG A 94 -8.13 11.77 13.89
C ARG A 94 -9.51 11.88 14.55
N LEU A 95 -10.22 10.77 14.66
CA LEU A 95 -11.52 10.72 15.32
C LEU A 95 -11.37 10.99 16.83
N ASP A 96 -10.37 10.41 17.48
CA ASP A 96 -10.08 10.65 18.88
C ASP A 96 -9.77 12.13 19.15
N ASN A 97 -8.97 12.77 18.28
CA ASN A 97 -8.70 14.21 18.37
C ASN A 97 -9.95 15.07 18.20
N VAL A 98 -10.95 14.62 17.43
CA VAL A 98 -12.23 15.32 17.29
C VAL A 98 -13.10 15.18 18.53
N LEU A 99 -13.05 14.02 19.20
CA LEU A 99 -13.89 13.67 20.35
C LEU A 99 -13.19 13.93 21.69
N GLY A 100 -11.86 13.89 21.72
CA GLY A 100 -11.04 13.75 22.93
C GLY A 100 -10.75 15.03 23.70
N ASP A 101 -11.34 16.19 23.35
CA ASP A 101 -11.14 17.42 24.11
C ASP A 101 -11.92 17.35 25.44
N SER A 102 -11.24 16.82 26.46
CA SER A 102 -11.79 16.57 27.79
C SER A 102 -12.11 17.85 28.59
N SER A 103 -11.54 18.99 28.23
CA SER A 103 -11.69 20.25 28.99
C SER A 103 -12.79 21.14 28.47
N SER A 104 -13.10 21.09 27.18
CA SER A 104 -14.19 21.83 26.51
C SER A 104 -15.23 20.88 25.87
N GLY A 105 -15.08 19.56 26.09
CA GLY A 105 -15.84 18.53 25.43
C GLY A 105 -17.29 18.39 25.88
N LEU A 106 -18.03 17.56 25.16
CA LEU A 106 -19.43 17.26 25.39
C LEU A 106 -19.71 16.80 26.83
N SER A 107 -18.77 16.07 27.44
CA SER A 107 -18.84 15.58 28.80
C SER A 107 -18.90 16.74 29.83
N ALA A 108 -18.04 17.75 29.64
CA ALA A 108 -18.03 18.93 30.52
C ALA A 108 -19.30 19.78 30.37
N ALA A 109 -19.81 19.94 29.15
CA ALA A 109 -21.04 20.64 28.89
C ALA A 109 -22.25 19.92 29.47
N PHE A 110 -22.30 18.59 29.36
CA PHE A 110 -23.31 17.76 30.00
C PHE A 110 -23.25 17.87 31.51
N GLN A 111 -22.08 17.80 32.14
CA GLN A 111 -21.93 17.96 33.59
C GLN A 111 -22.39 19.34 34.04
N ASN A 112 -22.04 20.41 33.31
CA ASN A 112 -22.49 21.76 33.59
C ASN A 112 -24.04 21.89 33.50
N LEU A 113 -24.66 21.22 32.55
CA LEU A 113 -26.12 21.18 32.41
C LEU A 113 -26.76 20.45 33.60
N VAL A 114 -26.21 19.29 34.01
CA VAL A 114 -26.70 18.54 35.19
C VAL A 114 -26.59 19.38 36.46
N ASN A 115 -25.48 20.08 36.66
CA ASN A 115 -25.27 20.95 37.79
C ASN A 115 -26.31 22.11 37.80
N ALA A 116 -26.60 22.70 36.66
CA ALA A 116 -27.61 23.74 36.53
C ALA A 116 -29.06 23.24 36.83
N PHE A 117 -29.35 21.97 36.48
CA PHE A 117 -30.59 21.33 36.90
C PHE A 117 -30.71 21.19 38.44
N GLN A 118 -29.61 20.82 39.11
CA GLN A 118 -29.56 20.70 40.58
C GLN A 118 -29.77 22.06 41.25
N GLU A 119 -29.17 23.15 40.69
CA GLU A 119 -29.38 24.50 41.21
C GLU A 119 -30.84 24.94 41.12
N VAL A 120 -31.52 24.67 40.01
CA VAL A 120 -32.97 24.96 39.88
C VAL A 120 -33.81 24.07 40.79
N ALA A 121 -33.42 22.82 41.03
CA ALA A 121 -34.10 21.92 41.94
C ALA A 121 -34.00 22.40 43.41
N ASN A 122 -32.85 23.01 43.80
CA ASN A 122 -32.62 23.55 45.13
C ASN A 122 -33.40 24.88 45.39
N ASP A 123 -33.52 25.74 44.36
CA ASP A 123 -34.32 26.96 44.42
C ASP A 123 -35.17 27.13 43.15
N PRO A 124 -36.34 26.48 43.12
CA PRO A 124 -37.24 26.53 41.96
C PRO A 124 -37.84 27.91 41.67
N SER A 125 -37.80 28.81 42.61
CA SER A 125 -38.38 30.18 42.48
C SER A 125 -37.37 31.15 41.85
N SER A 126 -36.09 30.85 41.86
CA SER A 126 -35.02 31.71 41.34
C SER A 126 -35.10 31.84 39.82
N LEU A 127 -35.36 33.06 39.35
CA LEU A 127 -35.32 33.38 37.92
C LEU A 127 -33.91 33.25 37.35
N THR A 128 -32.92 33.60 38.17
CA THR A 128 -31.48 33.51 37.77
C THR A 128 -31.06 32.08 37.51
N SER A 129 -31.39 31.13 38.42
CA SER A 129 -31.05 29.71 38.25
C SER A 129 -31.71 29.11 37.00
N ARG A 130 -32.95 29.48 36.69
CA ARG A 130 -33.66 29.08 35.48
C ARG A 130 -32.96 29.63 34.20
N GLN A 131 -32.50 30.90 34.27
CA GLN A 131 -31.80 31.51 33.13
C GLN A 131 -30.43 30.90 32.88
N VAL A 132 -29.71 30.53 33.95
CA VAL A 132 -28.45 29.76 33.87
C VAL A 132 -28.70 28.38 33.25
N LEU A 133 -29.74 27.67 33.67
CA LEU A 133 -30.12 26.38 33.08
C LEU A 133 -30.37 26.47 31.57
N LEU A 134 -31.15 27.46 31.14
CA LEU A 134 -31.43 27.69 29.72
C LEU A 134 -30.15 27.98 28.93
N SER A 135 -29.24 28.79 29.50
CA SER A 135 -27.95 29.07 28.88
C SER A 135 -27.06 27.81 28.76
N LYS A 136 -27.01 26.98 29.82
CA LYS A 136 -26.23 25.71 29.79
C LYS A 136 -26.84 24.70 28.82
N ALA A 137 -28.16 24.64 28.70
CA ALA A 137 -28.85 23.82 27.71
C ALA A 137 -28.55 24.27 26.30
N GLY A 138 -28.52 25.59 26.03
CA GLY A 138 -28.13 26.15 24.75
C GLY A 138 -26.68 25.74 24.38
N ILE A 139 -25.73 25.98 25.30
CA ILE A 139 -24.32 25.59 25.10
C ILE A 139 -24.17 24.10 24.79
N PHE A 140 -24.89 23.24 25.52
CA PHE A 140 -24.85 21.80 25.28
C PHE A 140 -25.39 21.42 23.90
N THR A 141 -26.52 22.06 23.48
CA THR A 141 -27.10 21.84 22.15
C THR A 141 -26.18 22.31 21.04
N ASP A 142 -25.56 23.48 21.20
CA ASP A 142 -24.59 24.02 20.21
C ASP A 142 -23.36 23.12 20.07
N GLN A 143 -22.86 22.58 21.17
CA GLN A 143 -21.75 21.61 21.12
C GLN A 143 -22.17 20.32 20.44
N LEU A 144 -23.35 19.77 20.72
CA LEU A 144 -23.86 18.60 20.01
C LEU A 144 -23.93 18.83 18.49
N ALA A 145 -24.48 19.97 18.09
CA ALA A 145 -24.56 20.35 16.68
C ALA A 145 -23.16 20.51 16.06
N GLY A 146 -22.21 21.05 16.82
CA GLY A 146 -20.82 21.16 16.41
C GLY A 146 -20.15 19.79 16.18
N TYR A 147 -20.38 18.83 17.08
CA TYR A 147 -19.88 17.46 16.93
C TYR A 147 -20.53 16.74 15.73
N ASP A 148 -21.86 16.85 15.57
CA ASP A 148 -22.55 16.29 14.40
C ASP A 148 -21.98 16.83 13.09
N SER A 149 -21.75 18.14 13.01
CA SER A 149 -21.15 18.77 11.82
C SER A 149 -19.74 18.26 11.54
N ARG A 150 -18.90 18.12 12.58
CA ARG A 150 -17.52 17.59 12.43
C ARG A 150 -17.52 16.13 11.98
N LEU A 151 -18.38 15.28 12.57
CA LEU A 151 -18.50 13.87 12.19
C LEU A 151 -19.01 13.70 10.75
N ARG A 152 -19.98 14.52 10.33
CA ARG A 152 -20.44 14.54 8.93
C ARG A 152 -19.35 15.01 7.97
N GLY A 153 -18.60 16.03 8.36
CA GLY A 153 -17.44 16.50 7.58
C GLY A 153 -16.37 15.41 7.43
N PHE A 154 -16.05 14.71 8.50
CA PHE A 154 -15.14 13.59 8.49
C PHE A 154 -15.61 12.44 7.58
N ALA A 155 -16.88 12.06 7.68
CA ALA A 155 -17.46 11.03 6.80
C ALA A 155 -17.45 11.45 5.32
N ALA A 156 -17.71 12.72 5.02
CA ALA A 156 -17.64 13.26 3.65
C ALA A 156 -16.21 13.24 3.12
N GLU A 157 -15.22 13.58 3.95
CA GLU A 157 -13.79 13.51 3.57
C GLU A 157 -13.37 12.07 3.26
N ILE A 158 -13.75 11.10 4.10
CA ILE A 158 -13.48 9.67 3.86
C ILE A 158 -14.09 9.23 2.52
N ASN A 159 -15.34 9.60 2.24
CA ASN A 159 -16.00 9.27 0.97
C ASN A 159 -15.25 9.86 -0.23
N THR A 160 -14.80 11.11 -0.13
CA THR A 160 -14.03 11.76 -1.19
C THR A 160 -12.70 11.04 -1.43
N ARG A 161 -12.00 10.64 -0.37
CA ARG A 161 -10.74 9.86 -0.47
C ARG A 161 -10.97 8.48 -1.08
N LEU A 162 -12.06 7.80 -0.71
CA LEU A 162 -12.44 6.51 -1.29
C LEU A 162 -12.71 6.63 -2.79
N GLN A 163 -13.43 7.66 -3.22
CA GLN A 163 -13.71 7.91 -4.64
C GLN A 163 -12.41 8.22 -5.42
N ALA A 164 -11.53 9.06 -4.86
CA ALA A 164 -10.25 9.36 -5.46
C ALA A 164 -9.36 8.11 -5.58
N GLY A 165 -9.28 7.29 -4.53
CA GLY A 165 -8.54 6.02 -4.55
C GLY A 165 -9.10 5.01 -5.55
N ALA A 166 -10.44 4.91 -5.67
CA ALA A 166 -11.07 4.04 -6.67
C ALA A 166 -10.77 4.52 -8.11
N ALA A 167 -10.76 5.82 -8.35
CA ALA A 167 -10.41 6.39 -9.64
C ALA A 167 -8.93 6.13 -9.99
N GLU A 168 -8.03 6.27 -9.02
CA GLU A 168 -6.60 5.96 -9.19
C GLU A 168 -6.37 4.49 -9.53
N VAL A 169 -7.01 3.57 -8.80
CA VAL A 169 -6.94 2.12 -9.09
C VAL A 169 -7.43 1.83 -10.50
N SER A 170 -8.54 2.45 -10.94
CA SER A 170 -9.05 2.29 -12.30
C SER A 170 -8.07 2.79 -13.36
N ALA A 171 -7.46 3.96 -13.14
CA ALA A 171 -6.46 4.53 -14.06
C ALA A 171 -5.18 3.65 -14.14
N LEU A 172 -4.75 3.08 -13.02
CA LEU A 172 -3.61 2.14 -12.99
C LEU A 172 -3.95 0.83 -13.72
N ALA A 173 -5.17 0.30 -13.56
CA ALA A 173 -5.63 -0.89 -14.27
C ALA A 173 -5.68 -0.66 -15.79
N ASP A 174 -6.19 0.49 -16.23
CA ASP A 174 -6.19 0.88 -17.64
C ASP A 174 -4.77 1.02 -18.22
N SER A 175 -3.87 1.61 -17.45
CA SER A 175 -2.47 1.75 -17.83
C SER A 175 -1.79 0.38 -17.97
N LEU A 176 -2.07 -0.54 -17.04
CA LEU A 176 -1.56 -1.90 -17.09
C LEU A 176 -2.10 -2.68 -18.29
N ALA A 177 -3.39 -2.52 -18.61
CA ALA A 177 -3.99 -3.13 -19.79
C ALA A 177 -3.34 -2.63 -21.09
N LYS A 178 -3.07 -1.32 -21.18
CA LYS A 178 -2.36 -0.73 -22.33
C LYS A 178 -0.94 -1.26 -22.46
N LEU A 179 -0.20 -1.37 -21.36
CA LEU A 179 1.15 -1.94 -21.36
C LEU A 179 1.13 -3.41 -21.79
N ASN A 180 0.19 -4.20 -21.32
CA ASN A 180 0.05 -5.59 -21.75
C ASN A 180 -0.19 -5.72 -23.26
N THR A 181 -0.96 -4.83 -23.88
CA THR A 181 -1.16 -4.84 -25.34
C THR A 181 0.06 -4.40 -26.13
N GLN A 182 1.01 -3.68 -25.51
CA GLN A 182 2.27 -3.27 -26.15
C GLN A 182 3.36 -4.35 -26.07
N ILE A 183 3.24 -5.31 -25.16
CA ILE A 183 4.21 -6.39 -24.93
C ILE A 183 3.90 -7.61 -25.81
N VAL A 184 2.69 -7.76 -26.32
CA VAL A 184 2.25 -8.81 -27.24
C VAL A 184 2.51 -8.39 -28.69
#